data_25ca1b5f04db3852caaf671a51e04b6c
#
_entry.id   25ca1b5f04db3852caaf671a51e04b6c
#
_cell.length_a   1.000
_cell.length_b   1.000
_cell.length_c   1.000
_cell.angle_alpha   90.00
_cell.angle_beta   90.00
_cell.angle_gamma   90.00
#
_symmetry.space_group_name_H-M   'P 1'
#
loop_
_entity.id
_entity.type
_entity.pdbx_description
1 polymer ?
#
loop_
_entity_poly.entity_id
_entity_poly.type
_entity_poly.pdbx_seq_one_letter_code
_entity_poly.pdbx_strand_id
1 'polypeptide(L)'
;MWYYGRSNSNPGFDSIGLATSSNGVHWERGVGSVQTSVDVGTVMSCSKDWWAFDTSSIRPSEVVIMSSTKVRASSAVYWLYYTGLSSEEVDTAGNSFDLIIENPEKVFKESGRSGKIYKSLPGLAISQDGRYWARIEGEHHSGALFDVGSENEWDSLFIASPQVVFHGSGDLRMYYHSFDVRRGKFCIGIARSRDGIKWVKLGKIIEGGKSGAFDELGGLNACVVRNKKDGDYLMAYEGVSDNGGKSIGLAVSKDGLKDWTRLQDDGVLEASGANGWDSKEVGSPCLVQMDGEEDEWRMYYRGVGNGGRIGIGMAVSQGSDIKRFRRWTGGFHM
;
A
#
# COMPACT_ATOMS: atom_id res chain seq x y z
N MET A 1 2.04 -13.97 -2.54
CA MET A 1 2.33 -12.54 -2.33
C MET A 1 2.62 -11.90 -3.66
N TRP A 2 1.89 -10.86 -4.01
CA TRP A 2 2.26 -9.97 -5.11
C TRP A 2 3.05 -8.80 -4.52
N TYR A 3 4.14 -8.45 -5.18
CA TYR A 3 5.05 -7.39 -4.72
C TYR A 3 5.54 -6.59 -5.93
N TYR A 4 5.99 -5.38 -5.70
CA TYR A 4 6.64 -4.63 -6.77
C TYR A 4 8.16 -4.73 -6.66
N GLY A 5 8.79 -4.71 -7.82
CA GLY A 5 10.23 -4.74 -7.92
C GLY A 5 10.69 -4.05 -9.19
N ARG A 6 11.95 -3.66 -9.17
CA ARG A 6 12.61 -2.98 -10.30
C ARG A 6 13.70 -3.88 -10.83
N SER A 7 13.67 -4.12 -12.13
CA SER A 7 14.71 -4.90 -12.80
C SER A 7 15.93 -4.04 -13.09
N ASN A 8 17.13 -4.62 -12.97
CA ASN A 8 18.37 -3.95 -13.38
C ASN A 8 18.43 -3.68 -14.89
N SER A 9 17.70 -4.47 -15.70
CA SER A 9 17.59 -4.26 -17.15
C SER A 9 16.64 -3.11 -17.51
N ASN A 10 15.80 -2.67 -16.56
CA ASN A 10 14.86 -1.55 -16.77
C ASN A 10 14.72 -0.69 -15.49
N PRO A 11 15.76 0.06 -15.11
CA PRO A 11 15.87 0.72 -13.80
C PRO A 11 14.86 1.85 -13.57
N GLY A 12 14.10 2.25 -14.60
CA GLY A 12 13.09 3.32 -14.50
C GLY A 12 11.69 2.84 -14.11
N PHE A 13 11.41 1.52 -14.17
CA PHE A 13 10.04 1.00 -14.12
C PHE A 13 9.86 -0.04 -13.02
N ASP A 14 8.90 0.18 -12.12
CA ASP A 14 8.48 -0.85 -11.17
C ASP A 14 7.45 -1.77 -11.86
N SER A 15 7.61 -3.07 -11.68
CA SER A 15 6.71 -4.12 -12.19
C SER A 15 6.18 -4.95 -11.04
N ILE A 16 5.08 -5.68 -11.25
CA ILE A 16 4.50 -6.56 -10.25
C ILE A 16 5.05 -7.97 -10.44
N GLY A 17 5.63 -8.51 -9.37
CA GLY A 17 6.10 -9.88 -9.26
C GLY A 17 5.21 -10.74 -8.37
N LEU A 18 5.37 -12.06 -8.49
CA LEU A 18 4.71 -13.05 -7.67
C LEU A 18 5.74 -13.85 -6.87
N ALA A 19 5.49 -14.02 -5.58
CA ALA A 19 6.16 -15.01 -4.74
C ALA A 19 5.12 -15.91 -4.08
N THR A 20 5.44 -17.19 -3.95
CA THR A 20 4.59 -18.21 -3.31
C THR A 20 5.25 -18.78 -2.07
N SER A 21 4.43 -19.20 -1.12
CA SER A 21 4.89 -19.82 0.12
C SER A 21 3.83 -20.81 0.64
N SER A 22 4.27 -21.90 1.22
CA SER A 22 3.39 -22.86 1.92
C SER A 22 3.15 -22.51 3.39
N ASN A 23 4.02 -21.67 3.99
CA ASN A 23 3.97 -21.36 5.43
C ASN A 23 3.97 -19.86 5.74
N GLY A 24 4.06 -19.00 4.72
CA GLY A 24 4.15 -17.55 4.86
C GLY A 24 5.50 -17.05 5.39
N VAL A 25 6.50 -17.92 5.55
CA VAL A 25 7.84 -17.59 6.06
C VAL A 25 8.89 -17.74 4.96
N HIS A 26 8.90 -18.87 4.29
CA HIS A 26 9.81 -19.15 3.18
C HIS A 26 9.09 -18.88 1.87
N TRP A 27 9.67 -17.99 1.04
CA TRP A 27 9.04 -17.50 -0.19
C TRP A 27 9.90 -17.84 -1.41
N GLU A 28 9.26 -18.39 -2.43
CA GLU A 28 9.85 -18.65 -3.73
C GLU A 28 9.32 -17.63 -4.74
N ARG A 29 10.23 -16.98 -5.48
CA ARG A 29 9.86 -16.00 -6.50
C ARG A 29 9.47 -16.68 -7.80
N GLY A 30 8.51 -16.09 -8.50
CA GLY A 30 8.19 -16.42 -9.88
C GLY A 30 7.32 -17.61 -10.06
N VAL A 31 7.16 -17.97 -11.33
CA VAL A 31 6.25 -18.99 -11.85
C VAL A 31 7.06 -20.05 -12.60
N GLY A 32 8.18 -20.41 -12.13
CA GLY A 32 9.07 -21.35 -12.77
C GLY A 32 10.47 -21.21 -12.22
N SER A 33 11.45 -21.86 -12.81
CA SER A 33 12.84 -21.73 -12.39
C SER A 33 13.30 -20.29 -12.59
N VAL A 34 13.41 -19.56 -11.47
CA VAL A 34 14.12 -18.27 -11.43
C VAL A 34 15.58 -18.54 -11.74
N GLN A 35 16.02 -18.16 -12.94
CA GLN A 35 17.37 -18.49 -13.41
C GLN A 35 18.44 -17.51 -12.91
N THR A 36 18.01 -16.30 -12.46
CA THR A 36 18.95 -15.28 -11.94
C THR A 36 18.29 -14.47 -10.80
N SER A 37 19.12 -13.90 -9.91
CA SER A 37 18.66 -12.98 -8.86
C SER A 37 18.03 -11.68 -9.40
N VAL A 38 18.11 -11.47 -10.70
CA VAL A 38 17.59 -10.29 -11.41
C VAL A 38 16.14 -10.52 -11.86
N ASP A 39 15.69 -11.78 -11.95
CA ASP A 39 14.32 -12.13 -12.30
C ASP A 39 13.41 -11.95 -11.07
N VAL A 40 12.53 -10.95 -11.15
CA VAL A 40 11.56 -10.66 -10.08
C VAL A 40 10.29 -11.51 -10.20
N GLY A 41 10.24 -12.48 -11.12
CA GLY A 41 9.06 -13.28 -11.37
C GLY A 41 7.88 -12.42 -11.86
N THR A 42 8.15 -11.51 -12.78
CA THR A 42 7.18 -10.52 -13.25
C THR A 42 5.92 -11.19 -13.81
N VAL A 43 4.77 -10.80 -13.26
CA VAL A 43 3.44 -11.23 -13.70
C VAL A 43 2.65 -10.11 -14.36
N MET A 44 3.02 -8.85 -14.11
CA MET A 44 2.41 -7.68 -14.74
C MET A 44 3.45 -6.57 -14.92
N SER A 45 3.50 -5.98 -16.10
CA SER A 45 4.37 -4.85 -16.45
C SER A 45 3.56 -3.60 -16.74
N CYS A 46 4.23 -2.44 -16.81
CA CYS A 46 3.62 -1.17 -17.19
C CYS A 46 2.92 -1.28 -18.54
N SER A 47 1.90 -0.44 -18.76
CA SER A 47 1.23 -0.34 -20.05
C SER A 47 2.19 0.22 -21.12
N LYS A 48 2.01 -0.26 -22.35
CA LYS A 48 2.69 0.27 -23.54
C LYS A 48 1.88 1.37 -24.24
N ASP A 49 0.64 1.53 -23.85
CA ASP A 49 -0.25 2.53 -24.42
C ASP A 49 0.08 3.90 -23.83
N TRP A 50 0.54 4.82 -24.66
CA TRP A 50 1.05 6.13 -24.23
C TRP A 50 0.05 6.98 -23.43
N TRP A 51 -1.23 6.72 -23.59
CA TRP A 51 -2.32 7.43 -22.91
C TRP A 51 -2.68 6.80 -21.54
N ALA A 52 -2.17 5.61 -21.24
CA ALA A 52 -2.53 4.91 -20.01
C ALA A 52 -1.89 5.56 -18.78
N PHE A 53 -2.58 5.49 -17.65
CA PHE A 53 -2.13 6.07 -16.39
C PHE A 53 -0.95 5.32 -15.75
N ASP A 54 -0.61 4.14 -16.24
CA ASP A 54 0.33 3.21 -15.61
C ASP A 54 1.53 2.86 -16.53
N THR A 55 2.02 3.87 -17.26
CA THR A 55 3.11 3.70 -18.24
C THR A 55 4.51 3.67 -17.63
N SER A 56 4.71 4.23 -16.43
CA SER A 56 6.04 4.40 -15.83
C SER A 56 6.30 3.48 -14.64
N SER A 57 5.28 3.17 -13.84
CA SER A 57 5.43 2.29 -12.68
C SER A 57 4.08 1.71 -12.29
N ILE A 58 4.09 0.47 -11.79
CA ILE A 58 2.91 -0.18 -11.22
C ILE A 58 3.26 -0.84 -9.89
N ARG A 59 2.38 -0.67 -8.89
CA ARG A 59 2.58 -1.21 -7.55
C ARG A 59 1.32 -1.89 -7.04
N PRO A 60 1.37 -3.17 -6.64
CA PRO A 60 0.19 -3.86 -6.13
C PRO A 60 -0.19 -3.28 -4.77
N SER A 61 -1.49 -3.20 -4.52
CA SER A 61 -2.01 -2.76 -3.23
C SER A 61 -2.85 -3.84 -2.56
N GLU A 62 -3.77 -4.46 -3.30
CA GLU A 62 -4.63 -5.50 -2.75
C GLU A 62 -5.04 -6.50 -3.82
N VAL A 63 -5.16 -7.77 -3.44
CA VAL A 63 -5.75 -8.81 -4.28
C VAL A 63 -6.98 -9.38 -3.59
N VAL A 64 -8.15 -9.07 -4.13
CA VAL A 64 -9.42 -9.59 -3.64
C VAL A 64 -9.80 -10.83 -4.45
N ILE A 65 -10.14 -11.92 -3.78
CA ILE A 65 -10.64 -13.13 -4.43
C ILE A 65 -12.16 -13.02 -4.53
N MET A 66 -12.63 -12.82 -5.74
CA MET A 66 -14.07 -12.73 -6.04
C MET A 66 -14.59 -14.12 -6.39
N SER A 67 -15.38 -14.70 -5.50
CA SER A 67 -16.13 -15.93 -5.74
C SER A 67 -17.63 -15.63 -5.69
N SER A 68 -18.41 -16.19 -6.59
CA SER A 68 -19.86 -16.15 -6.49
C SER A 68 -20.41 -17.56 -6.24
N THR A 69 -21.55 -17.65 -5.57
CA THR A 69 -22.27 -18.94 -5.41
C THR A 69 -22.67 -19.58 -6.74
N LYS A 70 -22.69 -18.81 -7.83
CA LYS A 70 -22.96 -19.26 -9.20
C LYS A 70 -21.71 -19.75 -9.93
N VAL A 71 -20.53 -19.40 -9.43
CA VAL A 71 -19.24 -19.78 -10.00
C VAL A 71 -18.64 -20.82 -9.07
N ARG A 72 -18.39 -22.06 -9.58
CA ARG A 72 -17.78 -23.13 -8.79
C ARG A 72 -16.43 -22.65 -8.24
N ALA A 73 -16.02 -23.15 -7.07
CA ALA A 73 -14.78 -22.75 -6.39
C ALA A 73 -13.51 -22.88 -7.28
N SER A 74 -13.55 -23.67 -8.35
CA SER A 74 -12.49 -23.80 -9.35
C SER A 74 -12.38 -22.62 -10.33
N SER A 75 -13.24 -21.61 -10.23
CA SER A 75 -13.28 -20.45 -11.12
C SER A 75 -13.31 -19.12 -10.35
N ALA A 76 -12.67 -19.07 -9.18
CA ALA A 76 -12.43 -17.81 -8.48
C ALA A 76 -11.64 -16.86 -9.39
N VAL A 77 -12.03 -15.59 -9.40
CA VAL A 77 -11.36 -14.53 -10.15
C VAL A 77 -10.61 -13.63 -9.15
N TYR A 78 -9.32 -13.44 -9.41
CA TYR A 78 -8.48 -12.52 -8.64
C TYR A 78 -8.65 -11.12 -9.18
N TRP A 79 -8.89 -10.17 -8.30
CA TRP A 79 -8.98 -8.74 -8.61
C TRP A 79 -7.82 -8.03 -7.94
N LEU A 80 -6.87 -7.56 -8.75
CA LEU A 80 -5.70 -6.82 -8.29
C LEU A 80 -6.00 -5.32 -8.39
N TYR A 81 -6.09 -4.65 -7.26
CA TYR A 81 -6.06 -3.21 -7.18
C TYR A 81 -4.62 -2.74 -7.04
N TYR A 82 -4.23 -1.75 -7.83
CA TYR A 82 -2.86 -1.29 -7.90
C TYR A 82 -2.75 0.22 -8.12
N THR A 83 -1.62 0.78 -7.78
CA THR A 83 -1.25 2.15 -8.14
C THR A 83 -0.52 2.12 -9.46
N GLY A 84 -1.00 2.87 -10.44
CA GLY A 84 -0.27 3.15 -11.68
C GLY A 84 0.29 4.56 -11.65
N LEU A 85 1.51 4.74 -12.14
CA LEU A 85 2.19 6.02 -12.29
C LEU A 85 2.46 6.26 -13.79
N SER A 86 2.15 7.45 -14.24
CA SER A 86 2.53 7.94 -15.57
C SER A 86 3.83 8.75 -15.51
N SER A 87 4.34 9.18 -16.67
CA SER A 87 5.47 10.12 -16.75
C SER A 87 5.05 11.59 -16.65
N GLU A 88 3.76 11.86 -16.50
CA GLU A 88 3.22 13.20 -16.36
C GLU A 88 3.55 13.76 -14.98
N GLU A 89 4.25 14.89 -14.94
CA GLU A 89 4.56 15.60 -13.69
C GLU A 89 3.33 16.39 -13.24
N VAL A 90 3.03 16.32 -11.93
CA VAL A 90 2.00 17.15 -11.32
C VAL A 90 2.60 18.51 -11.02
N ASP A 91 1.95 19.57 -11.50
CA ASP A 91 2.36 20.94 -11.21
C ASP A 91 2.05 21.27 -9.73
N THR A 92 3.11 21.54 -9.00
CA THR A 92 3.03 22.01 -7.60
C THR A 92 3.37 23.49 -7.48
N ALA A 93 3.42 24.22 -8.59
CA ALA A 93 3.78 25.63 -8.63
C ALA A 93 2.80 26.47 -7.78
N GLY A 94 3.36 27.23 -6.86
CA GLY A 94 2.61 28.08 -5.93
C GLY A 94 2.41 27.51 -4.53
N ASN A 95 2.78 26.27 -4.29
CA ASN A 95 2.73 25.66 -2.97
C ASN A 95 4.12 25.70 -2.31
N SER A 96 4.31 26.63 -1.38
CA SER A 96 5.53 26.67 -0.56
C SER A 96 5.44 25.65 0.57
N PHE A 97 5.87 24.41 0.31
CA PHE A 97 6.05 23.44 1.38
C PHE A 97 7.51 23.46 1.83
N ASP A 98 7.70 23.41 3.15
CA ASP A 98 9.00 23.05 3.72
C ASP A 98 9.32 21.55 3.53
N LEU A 99 8.43 20.83 2.83
CA LEU A 99 8.52 19.40 2.58
C LEU A 99 8.68 19.13 1.09
N ILE A 100 9.68 18.36 0.74
CA ILE A 100 9.84 17.82 -0.61
C ILE A 100 9.10 16.48 -0.65
N ILE A 101 8.11 16.39 -1.52
CA ILE A 101 7.37 15.15 -1.77
C ILE A 101 7.91 14.56 -3.07
N GLU A 102 8.35 13.32 -3.00
CA GLU A 102 8.77 12.57 -4.17
C GLU A 102 7.96 11.26 -4.23
N ASN A 103 7.11 11.17 -5.21
CA ASN A 103 6.30 10.01 -5.61
C ASN A 103 5.90 8.97 -4.61
N PRO A 104 4.70 8.88 -4.44
CA PRO A 104 3.73 9.45 -3.51
C PRO A 104 4.07 9.09 -2.07
N GLU A 105 5.23 8.50 -1.84
CA GLU A 105 5.63 7.86 -0.58
C GLU A 105 6.84 8.49 0.09
N LYS A 106 7.56 9.39 -0.59
CA LYS A 106 8.79 9.97 -0.04
C LYS A 106 8.59 11.43 0.32
N VAL A 107 8.95 11.76 1.54
CA VAL A 107 8.96 13.12 2.08
C VAL A 107 10.35 13.42 2.59
N PHE A 108 10.89 14.57 2.23
CA PHE A 108 12.18 15.05 2.72
C PHE A 108 12.01 16.47 3.28
N LYS A 109 12.69 16.75 4.39
CA LYS A 109 12.96 18.11 4.86
C LYS A 109 14.36 18.49 4.35
N GLU A 110 14.48 19.02 3.17
CA GLU A 110 15.72 19.61 2.66
C GLU A 110 15.43 20.96 2.00
N SER A 111 16.08 22.01 2.49
CA SER A 111 16.03 23.32 1.84
C SER A 111 16.79 23.29 0.50
N GLY A 112 16.10 23.64 -0.57
CA GLY A 112 16.74 23.89 -1.88
C GLY A 112 16.58 22.79 -2.94
N ARG A 113 15.83 21.71 -2.71
CA ARG A 113 15.43 20.75 -3.73
C ARG A 113 13.93 20.82 -3.98
N SER A 114 13.51 20.78 -5.23
CA SER A 114 12.12 20.51 -5.58
C SER A 114 11.96 19.02 -5.86
N GLY A 115 11.04 18.35 -5.16
CA GLY A 115 10.63 16.99 -5.49
C GLY A 115 9.78 16.97 -6.76
N LYS A 116 9.86 15.88 -7.52
CA LYS A 116 8.99 15.65 -8.66
C LYS A 116 7.87 14.70 -8.27
N ILE A 117 6.65 15.16 -8.38
CA ILE A 117 5.46 14.32 -8.18
C ILE A 117 4.95 13.95 -9.56
N TYR A 118 4.83 12.64 -9.81
CA TYR A 118 4.20 12.15 -11.02
C TYR A 118 2.74 11.78 -10.76
N LYS A 119 1.90 11.94 -11.76
CA LYS A 119 0.50 11.58 -11.69
C LYS A 119 0.37 10.09 -11.37
N SER A 120 -0.29 9.78 -10.28
CA SER A 120 -0.61 8.41 -9.90
C SER A 120 -2.09 8.24 -9.63
N LEU A 121 -2.65 7.14 -10.12
CA LEU A 121 -4.07 6.83 -10.06
C LEU A 121 -4.31 5.35 -9.74
N PRO A 122 -5.51 5.00 -9.22
CA PRO A 122 -5.86 3.63 -8.89
C PRO A 122 -6.29 2.85 -10.14
N GLY A 123 -5.79 1.63 -10.27
CA GLY A 123 -6.15 0.71 -11.32
C GLY A 123 -6.70 -0.61 -10.83
N LEU A 124 -7.32 -1.35 -11.74
CA LEU A 124 -7.82 -2.71 -11.54
C LEU A 124 -7.33 -3.62 -12.66
N ALA A 125 -6.85 -4.79 -12.29
CA ALA A 125 -6.60 -5.88 -13.21
C ALA A 125 -7.24 -7.17 -12.68
N ILE A 126 -7.64 -8.06 -13.57
CA ILE A 126 -8.26 -9.35 -13.22
C ILE A 126 -7.40 -10.51 -13.73
N SER A 127 -7.46 -11.62 -13.00
CA SER A 127 -6.77 -12.86 -13.37
C SER A 127 -7.55 -14.08 -12.89
N GLN A 128 -7.44 -15.19 -13.61
CA GLN A 128 -7.97 -16.48 -13.18
C GLN A 128 -6.97 -17.30 -12.37
N ASP A 129 -5.67 -17.02 -12.52
CA ASP A 129 -4.60 -17.81 -11.91
C ASP A 129 -3.63 -16.97 -11.06
N GLY A 130 -3.83 -15.64 -11.00
CA GLY A 130 -2.96 -14.70 -10.28
C GLY A 130 -1.61 -14.43 -10.97
N ARG A 131 -1.44 -14.90 -12.22
CA ARG A 131 -0.21 -14.84 -13.02
C ARG A 131 -0.36 -14.03 -14.28
N TYR A 132 -1.45 -14.25 -15.01
CA TYR A 132 -1.80 -13.53 -16.23
C TYR A 132 -2.90 -12.52 -15.92
N TRP A 133 -2.59 -11.23 -16.05
CA TRP A 133 -3.46 -10.14 -15.65
C TRP A 133 -3.97 -9.36 -16.86
N ALA A 134 -5.29 -9.13 -16.89
CA ALA A 134 -5.94 -8.24 -17.84
C ALA A 134 -6.39 -6.97 -17.13
N ARG A 135 -6.00 -5.80 -17.64
CA ARG A 135 -6.45 -4.50 -17.13
C ARG A 135 -7.95 -4.31 -17.36
N ILE A 136 -8.62 -3.75 -16.39
CA ILE A 136 -10.02 -3.33 -16.48
C ILE A 136 -10.05 -1.81 -16.53
N GLU A 137 -10.61 -1.27 -17.58
CA GLU A 137 -10.79 0.17 -17.74
C GLU A 137 -11.84 0.69 -16.76
N GLY A 138 -11.47 1.72 -16.00
CA GLY A 138 -12.35 2.46 -15.12
C GLY A 138 -13.04 3.64 -15.82
N GLU A 139 -13.54 4.59 -15.05
CA GLU A 139 -14.27 5.75 -15.59
C GLU A 139 -13.34 6.89 -16.08
N HIS A 140 -12.07 6.88 -15.71
CA HIS A 140 -11.11 7.88 -16.17
C HIS A 140 -10.61 7.55 -17.59
N HIS A 141 -10.45 8.57 -18.44
CA HIS A 141 -10.05 8.43 -19.85
C HIS A 141 -8.73 7.67 -20.08
N SER A 142 -7.83 7.65 -19.08
CA SER A 142 -6.59 6.89 -19.13
C SER A 142 -6.72 5.41 -18.69
N GLY A 143 -7.94 4.93 -18.44
CA GLY A 143 -8.22 3.59 -17.96
C GLY A 143 -8.16 3.43 -16.43
N ALA A 144 -7.77 4.47 -15.67
CA ALA A 144 -7.82 4.43 -14.21
C ALA A 144 -9.26 4.35 -13.68
N LEU A 145 -9.44 3.85 -12.46
CA LEU A 145 -10.77 3.69 -11.85
C LEU A 145 -11.45 5.03 -11.62
N PHE A 146 -10.73 6.04 -11.17
CA PHE A 146 -11.21 7.42 -10.98
C PHE A 146 -10.02 8.39 -10.89
N ASP A 147 -10.32 9.69 -11.01
CA ASP A 147 -9.33 10.75 -11.00
C ASP A 147 -9.05 11.29 -9.58
N VAL A 148 -8.02 12.10 -9.46
CA VAL A 148 -7.75 12.94 -8.29
C VAL A 148 -8.93 13.85 -7.97
N GLY A 149 -8.94 14.47 -6.82
CA GLY A 149 -9.89 15.52 -6.46
C GLY A 149 -9.64 16.81 -7.24
N SER A 150 -10.62 17.72 -7.19
CA SER A 150 -10.43 19.08 -7.73
C SER A 150 -9.32 19.81 -6.94
N GLU A 151 -8.79 20.89 -7.51
CA GLU A 151 -7.63 21.66 -7.01
C GLU A 151 -7.71 22.02 -5.51
N ASN A 152 -8.91 22.15 -4.99
CA ASN A 152 -9.15 22.48 -3.59
C ASN A 152 -9.39 21.29 -2.66
N GLU A 153 -9.41 20.09 -3.19
CA GLU A 153 -9.62 18.88 -2.41
C GLU A 153 -8.30 18.32 -1.88
N TRP A 154 -8.39 17.58 -0.81
CA TRP A 154 -7.23 17.03 -0.10
C TRP A 154 -6.45 15.99 -0.93
N ASP A 155 -7.10 15.36 -1.91
CA ASP A 155 -6.55 14.33 -2.78
C ASP A 155 -6.33 14.81 -4.22
N SER A 156 -6.03 16.11 -4.37
CA SER A 156 -5.83 16.74 -5.68
C SER A 156 -4.50 16.41 -6.36
N LEU A 157 -3.47 15.97 -5.61
CA LEU A 157 -2.16 15.71 -6.20
C LEU A 157 -2.02 14.34 -6.82
N PHE A 158 -2.44 13.31 -6.11
CA PHE A 158 -2.32 11.92 -6.53
C PHE A 158 -3.25 11.02 -5.72
N ILE A 159 -3.47 9.81 -6.19
CA ILE A 159 -4.12 8.73 -5.45
C ILE A 159 -3.20 7.52 -5.48
N ALA A 160 -2.88 6.98 -4.31
CA ALA A 160 -1.96 5.86 -4.20
C ALA A 160 -2.40 4.81 -3.19
N SER A 161 -1.88 3.59 -3.37
CA SER A 161 -2.09 2.42 -2.52
C SER A 161 -3.58 2.08 -2.28
N PRO A 162 -4.35 1.85 -3.35
CA PRO A 162 -5.79 1.54 -3.27
C PRO A 162 -6.01 0.13 -2.67
N GLN A 163 -6.05 0.03 -1.37
CA GLN A 163 -6.33 -1.21 -0.66
C GLN A 163 -7.84 -1.40 -0.54
N VAL A 164 -8.35 -2.56 -0.99
CA VAL A 164 -9.79 -2.82 -1.06
C VAL A 164 -10.20 -3.95 -0.14
N VAL A 165 -11.23 -3.68 0.66
CA VAL A 165 -11.87 -4.68 1.53
C VAL A 165 -13.26 -5.00 0.99
N PHE A 166 -13.54 -6.28 0.80
CA PHE A 166 -14.87 -6.79 0.52
C PHE A 166 -15.64 -6.91 1.84
N HIS A 167 -16.59 -6.02 2.08
CA HIS A 167 -17.40 -6.02 3.29
C HIS A 167 -18.63 -6.93 3.15
N GLY A 168 -19.21 -6.98 1.95
CA GLY A 168 -20.38 -7.79 1.62
C GLY A 168 -20.81 -7.58 0.17
N SER A 169 -21.84 -8.27 -0.26
CA SER A 169 -22.38 -8.12 -1.63
C SER A 169 -22.80 -6.67 -1.89
N GLY A 170 -22.17 -6.04 -2.89
CA GLY A 170 -22.41 -4.65 -3.24
C GLY A 170 -21.84 -3.64 -2.23
N ASP A 171 -20.87 -4.05 -1.40
CA ASP A 171 -20.17 -3.16 -0.48
C ASP A 171 -18.65 -3.47 -0.50
N LEU A 172 -17.94 -2.83 -1.43
CA LEU A 172 -16.49 -2.79 -1.47
C LEU A 172 -16.03 -1.42 -0.98
N ARG A 173 -14.98 -1.40 -0.18
CA ARG A 173 -14.40 -0.19 0.40
C ARG A 173 -12.94 -0.11 0.03
N MET A 174 -12.54 1.00 -0.58
CA MET A 174 -11.16 1.28 -0.94
C MET A 174 -10.59 2.32 0.01
N TYR A 175 -9.47 1.98 0.62
CA TYR A 175 -8.66 2.90 1.41
C TYR A 175 -7.48 3.31 0.54
N TYR A 176 -7.22 4.62 0.44
CA TYR A 176 -6.15 5.16 -0.38
C TYR A 176 -5.52 6.35 0.31
N HIS A 177 -4.33 6.74 -0.08
CA HIS A 177 -3.71 7.93 0.47
C HIS A 177 -3.41 8.98 -0.61
N SER A 178 -3.32 10.20 -0.15
CA SER A 178 -2.86 11.36 -0.88
C SER A 178 -2.18 12.35 0.07
N PHE A 179 -1.73 13.46 -0.47
CA PHE A 179 -1.14 14.54 0.30
C PHE A 179 -2.04 15.78 0.24
N ASP A 180 -2.54 16.20 1.40
CA ASP A 180 -3.31 17.43 1.55
C ASP A 180 -2.36 18.64 1.51
N VAL A 181 -2.31 19.27 0.36
CA VAL A 181 -1.47 20.43 0.08
C VAL A 181 -1.71 21.58 1.07
N ARG A 182 -2.95 21.81 1.46
CA ARG A 182 -3.31 22.92 2.36
C ARG A 182 -2.85 22.71 3.78
N ARG A 183 -2.79 21.44 4.20
CA ARG A 183 -2.37 21.07 5.55
C ARG A 183 -0.91 20.64 5.65
N GLY A 184 -0.26 20.38 4.51
CA GLY A 184 1.10 19.84 4.46
C GLY A 184 1.21 18.45 5.07
N LYS A 185 0.16 17.61 4.93
CA LYS A 185 0.10 16.29 5.59
C LYS A 185 -0.40 15.21 4.65
N PHE A 186 0.13 14.01 4.82
CA PHE A 186 -0.47 12.81 4.24
C PHE A 186 -1.78 12.48 4.91
N CYS A 187 -2.76 12.07 4.13
CA CYS A 187 -4.07 11.68 4.61
C CYS A 187 -4.49 10.36 3.99
N ILE A 188 -5.17 9.53 4.75
CA ILE A 188 -5.85 8.34 4.26
C ILE A 188 -7.32 8.67 4.10
N GLY A 189 -7.86 8.35 2.93
CA GLY A 189 -9.27 8.51 2.62
C GLY A 189 -9.93 7.18 2.28
N ILE A 190 -11.24 7.26 2.07
CA ILE A 190 -12.06 6.10 1.75
C ILE A 190 -12.95 6.39 0.56
N ALA A 191 -13.09 5.40 -0.33
CA ALA A 191 -14.11 5.36 -1.37
C ALA A 191 -14.93 4.07 -1.25
N ARG A 192 -16.13 4.09 -1.78
CA ARG A 192 -17.07 2.94 -1.75
C ARG A 192 -17.52 2.59 -3.15
N SER A 193 -17.69 1.29 -3.41
CA SER A 193 -18.18 0.77 -4.67
C SER A 193 -19.18 -0.37 -4.44
N ARG A 194 -20.09 -0.57 -5.42
CA ARG A 194 -20.98 -1.72 -5.48
C ARG A 194 -20.45 -2.83 -6.38
N ASP A 195 -19.69 -2.45 -7.39
CA ASP A 195 -19.24 -3.35 -8.46
C ASP A 195 -17.70 -3.46 -8.53
N GLY A 196 -16.97 -2.65 -7.73
CA GLY A 196 -15.50 -2.64 -7.70
C GLY A 196 -14.84 -1.86 -8.84
N ILE A 197 -15.64 -1.27 -9.75
CA ILE A 197 -15.15 -0.49 -10.89
C ILE A 197 -15.54 0.98 -10.72
N LYS A 198 -16.79 1.26 -10.37
CA LYS A 198 -17.29 2.61 -10.13
C LYS A 198 -17.21 2.96 -8.65
N TRP A 199 -16.49 4.03 -8.34
CA TRP A 199 -16.18 4.41 -6.98
C TRP A 199 -16.71 5.79 -6.61
N VAL A 200 -17.23 5.92 -5.40
CA VAL A 200 -17.64 7.20 -4.81
C VAL A 200 -16.73 7.51 -3.65
N LYS A 201 -15.98 8.61 -3.74
CA LYS A 201 -15.12 9.12 -2.66
C LYS A 201 -15.98 9.59 -1.49
N LEU A 202 -15.63 9.18 -0.26
CA LEU A 202 -16.35 9.55 0.96
C LEU A 202 -15.58 10.55 1.83
N GLY A 203 -14.33 10.85 1.47
CA GLY A 203 -13.49 11.82 2.15
C GLY A 203 -12.38 11.18 2.98
N LYS A 204 -11.74 12.02 3.82
CA LYS A 204 -10.64 11.61 4.69
C LYS A 204 -11.14 10.86 5.92
N ILE A 205 -10.36 9.90 6.39
CA ILE A 205 -10.63 9.11 7.61
C ILE A 205 -9.46 9.15 8.61
N ILE A 206 -8.23 9.32 8.13
CA ILE A 206 -7.03 9.51 8.96
C ILE A 206 -6.30 10.75 8.43
N GLU A 207 -5.99 11.67 9.35
CA GLU A 207 -5.09 12.80 9.14
C GLU A 207 -3.87 12.65 10.08
N GLY A 208 -2.92 13.56 10.02
CA GLY A 208 -1.76 13.56 10.92
C GLY A 208 -2.13 13.58 12.41
N GLY A 209 -1.31 12.91 13.19
CA GLY A 209 -1.42 12.88 14.65
C GLY A 209 -1.11 14.23 15.32
N LYS A 210 -1.10 14.22 16.65
CA LYS A 210 -0.64 15.37 17.45
C LYS A 210 0.88 15.55 17.31
N SER A 211 1.38 16.70 17.74
CA SER A 211 2.83 16.94 17.75
C SER A 211 3.56 15.90 18.59
N GLY A 212 4.66 15.38 18.04
CA GLY A 212 5.46 14.29 18.59
C GLY A 212 4.94 12.88 18.33
N ALA A 213 3.77 12.72 17.69
CA ALA A 213 3.29 11.38 17.31
C ALA A 213 4.07 10.83 16.11
N PHE A 214 4.11 9.51 15.99
CA PHE A 214 4.79 8.81 14.88
C PHE A 214 4.25 9.18 13.50
N ASP A 215 3.02 9.69 13.44
CA ASP A 215 2.30 10.11 12.24
C ASP A 215 1.93 11.61 12.24
N GLU A 216 2.77 12.45 12.85
CA GLU A 216 2.51 13.91 12.93
C GLU A 216 2.29 14.53 11.55
N LEU A 217 3.06 14.13 10.52
CA LEU A 217 2.90 14.58 9.14
C LEU A 217 1.94 13.70 8.32
N GLY A 218 1.21 12.78 8.98
CA GLY A 218 0.14 12.01 8.38
C GLY A 218 0.43 10.53 8.19
N GLY A 219 -0.55 9.86 7.57
CA GLY A 219 -0.52 8.43 7.31
C GLY A 219 -0.65 8.10 5.82
N LEU A 220 -0.01 7.01 5.41
CA LEU A 220 -0.05 6.49 4.06
C LEU A 220 0.02 4.94 4.05
N ASN A 221 -0.16 4.31 2.89
CA ASN A 221 -0.03 2.86 2.70
C ASN A 221 -0.84 2.03 3.71
N ALA A 222 -2.14 2.30 3.81
CA ALA A 222 -3.02 1.58 4.72
C ALA A 222 -3.26 0.13 4.27
N CYS A 223 -3.27 -0.77 5.24
CA CYS A 223 -3.78 -2.14 5.11
C CYS A 223 -4.87 -2.36 6.14
N VAL A 224 -6.10 -2.57 5.70
CA VAL A 224 -7.27 -2.73 6.57
C VAL A 224 -7.74 -4.17 6.55
N VAL A 225 -7.92 -4.74 7.72
CA VAL A 225 -8.42 -6.11 7.90
C VAL A 225 -9.60 -6.09 8.87
N ARG A 226 -10.63 -6.84 8.55
CA ARG A 226 -11.71 -7.09 9.49
C ARG A 226 -11.30 -8.20 10.45
N ASN A 227 -11.29 -7.89 11.75
CA ASN A 227 -10.98 -8.86 12.79
C ASN A 227 -12.09 -9.93 12.83
N LYS A 228 -11.71 -11.19 12.66
CA LYS A 228 -12.64 -12.34 12.65
C LYS A 228 -13.32 -12.57 13.99
N LYS A 229 -12.71 -12.11 15.10
CA LYS A 229 -13.16 -12.37 16.46
C LYS A 229 -14.31 -11.46 16.90
N ASP A 230 -14.16 -10.17 16.70
CA ASP A 230 -15.11 -9.13 17.16
C ASP A 230 -15.81 -8.38 16.02
N GLY A 231 -15.33 -8.56 14.80
CA GLY A 231 -15.86 -7.92 13.61
C GLY A 231 -15.42 -6.46 13.42
N ASP A 232 -14.61 -5.92 14.32
CA ASP A 232 -14.00 -4.60 14.22
C ASP A 232 -13.01 -4.53 13.06
N TYR A 233 -12.69 -3.33 12.61
CA TYR A 233 -11.69 -3.11 11.57
C TYR A 233 -10.39 -2.62 12.19
N LEU A 234 -9.30 -3.27 11.79
CA LEU A 234 -7.94 -2.92 12.16
C LEU A 234 -7.21 -2.39 10.93
N MET A 235 -6.64 -1.20 11.01
CA MET A 235 -5.82 -0.59 9.98
C MET A 235 -4.38 -0.55 10.46
N ALA A 236 -3.47 -1.18 9.72
CA ALA A 236 -2.05 -0.91 9.82
C ALA A 236 -1.69 0.13 8.76
N TYR A 237 -0.92 1.16 9.11
CA TYR A 237 -0.54 2.22 8.18
C TYR A 237 0.86 2.75 8.47
N GLU A 238 1.48 3.29 7.45
CA GLU A 238 2.78 3.94 7.55
C GLU A 238 2.57 5.38 8.03
N GLY A 239 3.14 5.75 9.17
CA GLY A 239 3.12 7.10 9.70
C GLY A 239 4.41 7.84 9.37
N VAL A 240 4.30 9.14 9.15
CA VAL A 240 5.41 10.05 8.90
C VAL A 240 5.52 11.01 10.07
N SER A 241 6.63 10.97 10.80
CA SER A 241 6.93 11.88 11.90
C SER A 241 7.39 13.25 11.39
N ASP A 242 7.50 14.23 12.29
CA ASP A 242 7.90 15.61 11.99
C ASP A 242 9.26 15.75 11.29
N ASN A 243 10.17 14.82 11.54
CA ASN A 243 11.49 14.77 10.93
C ASN A 243 11.54 13.97 9.61
N GLY A 244 10.38 13.48 9.14
CA GLY A 244 10.27 12.64 7.93
C GLY A 244 10.58 11.15 8.16
N GLY A 245 10.88 10.74 9.39
CA GLY A 245 11.06 9.33 9.77
C GLY A 245 9.77 8.55 9.61
N LYS A 246 9.88 7.27 9.27
CA LYS A 246 8.75 6.39 9.01
C LYS A 246 8.68 5.23 9.97
N SER A 247 7.49 4.96 10.47
CA SER A 247 7.16 3.81 11.30
C SER A 247 5.75 3.30 10.98
N ILE A 248 5.40 2.12 11.48
CA ILE A 248 4.07 1.55 11.27
C ILE A 248 3.26 1.69 12.56
N GLY A 249 2.05 2.23 12.43
CA GLY A 249 1.07 2.31 13.50
C GLY A 249 -0.21 1.58 13.21
N LEU A 250 -1.09 1.53 14.20
CA LEU A 250 -2.39 0.88 14.11
C LEU A 250 -3.52 1.83 14.50
N ALA A 251 -4.65 1.71 13.80
CA ALA A 251 -5.92 2.33 14.16
C ALA A 251 -7.05 1.31 14.07
N VAL A 252 -8.12 1.56 14.83
CA VAL A 252 -9.31 0.72 14.88
C VAL A 252 -10.56 1.50 14.56
N SER A 253 -11.54 0.83 13.95
CA SER A 253 -12.89 1.34 13.72
C SER A 253 -13.91 0.22 13.87
N LYS A 254 -15.09 0.54 14.39
CA LYS A 254 -16.19 -0.44 14.56
C LYS A 254 -16.83 -0.83 13.23
N ASP A 255 -16.90 0.09 12.30
CA ASP A 255 -17.61 -0.10 11.03
C ASP A 255 -16.69 -0.04 9.79
N GLY A 256 -15.41 0.33 9.97
CA GLY A 256 -14.45 0.51 8.88
C GLY A 256 -14.71 1.74 8.01
N LEU A 257 -15.74 2.53 8.29
CA LEU A 257 -16.11 3.73 7.52
C LEU A 257 -15.65 5.01 8.18
N LYS A 258 -15.79 5.11 9.48
CA LYS A 258 -15.55 6.32 10.27
C LYS A 258 -15.02 6.00 11.67
N ASP A 259 -14.83 7.04 12.44
CA ASP A 259 -14.44 6.97 13.86
C ASP A 259 -13.18 6.11 14.07
N TRP A 260 -12.20 6.24 13.16
CA TRP A 260 -10.92 5.60 13.29
C TRP A 260 -10.12 6.20 14.44
N THR A 261 -9.73 5.34 15.38
CA THR A 261 -8.98 5.74 16.58
C THR A 261 -7.61 5.07 16.57
N ARG A 262 -6.55 5.86 16.72
CA ARG A 262 -5.18 5.35 16.89
C ARG A 262 -5.08 4.52 18.16
N LEU A 263 -4.37 3.41 18.11
CA LEU A 263 -4.16 2.57 19.30
C LEU A 263 -3.16 3.19 20.28
N GLN A 264 -2.19 3.94 19.76
CA GLN A 264 -1.15 4.61 20.55
C GLN A 264 -0.50 5.75 19.73
N ASP A 265 0.27 6.61 20.41
CA ASP A 265 0.99 7.71 19.78
C ASP A 265 2.34 7.28 19.18
N ASP A 266 2.88 6.15 19.60
CA ASP A 266 4.12 5.56 19.10
C ASP A 266 3.83 4.52 18.03
N GLY A 267 4.80 4.25 17.15
CA GLY A 267 4.69 3.15 16.19
C GLY A 267 4.64 1.78 16.89
N VAL A 268 3.88 0.84 16.33
CA VAL A 268 3.91 -0.56 16.77
C VAL A 268 5.11 -1.32 16.20
N LEU A 269 5.70 -0.78 15.12
CA LEU A 269 6.94 -1.24 14.51
C LEU A 269 7.72 -0.03 13.99
N GLU A 270 8.89 0.19 14.53
CA GLU A 270 9.82 1.26 14.16
C GLU A 270 11.03 0.69 13.41
N ALA A 271 11.84 1.57 12.78
CA ALA A 271 13.11 1.19 12.19
C ALA A 271 14.00 0.47 13.23
N SER A 272 14.74 -0.54 12.80
CA SER A 272 15.65 -1.25 13.70
C SER A 272 16.86 -0.39 14.08
N GLY A 273 17.61 -0.81 15.10
CA GLY A 273 18.87 -0.15 15.44
C GLY A 273 19.89 -0.17 14.28
N ALA A 274 20.96 0.60 14.41
CA ALA A 274 21.92 0.94 13.35
C ALA A 274 22.50 -0.24 12.53
N ASN A 275 22.47 -1.44 13.09
CA ASN A 275 22.99 -2.66 12.43
C ASN A 275 21.88 -3.52 11.79
N GLY A 276 20.62 -3.12 11.87
CA GLY A 276 19.51 -3.85 11.28
C GLY A 276 19.41 -3.63 9.77
N TRP A 277 18.86 -4.59 9.07
CA TRP A 277 18.62 -4.52 7.62
C TRP A 277 17.56 -3.48 7.24
N ASP A 278 16.67 -3.11 8.19
CA ASP A 278 15.59 -2.13 8.05
C ASP A 278 15.84 -0.90 8.96
N SER A 279 17.10 -0.52 9.11
CA SER A 279 17.55 0.50 10.06
C SER A 279 17.21 1.94 9.70
N LYS A 280 16.72 2.20 8.49
CA LYS A 280 16.37 3.56 8.03
C LYS A 280 14.87 3.82 8.06
N GLU A 281 14.08 2.88 7.55
CA GLU A 281 12.63 3.04 7.41
C GLU A 281 11.95 1.67 7.48
N VAL A 282 10.73 1.67 7.98
CA VAL A 282 9.75 0.60 7.84
C VAL A 282 8.45 1.19 7.30
N GLY A 283 7.74 0.44 6.45
CA GLY A 283 6.50 0.93 5.86
C GLY A 283 5.78 -0.10 5.01
N SER A 284 4.77 0.31 4.27
CA SER A 284 3.94 -0.54 3.40
C SER A 284 3.48 -1.83 4.13
N PRO A 285 2.79 -1.71 5.28
CA PRO A 285 2.37 -2.86 6.05
C PRO A 285 1.33 -3.69 5.31
N CYS A 286 1.42 -5.01 5.45
CA CYS A 286 0.39 -5.97 5.06
C CYS A 286 0.08 -6.84 6.28
N LEU A 287 -1.09 -6.65 6.86
CA LEU A 287 -1.51 -7.29 8.11
C LEU A 287 -2.34 -8.54 7.82
N VAL A 288 -2.02 -9.64 8.46
CA VAL A 288 -2.71 -10.92 8.30
C VAL A 288 -3.07 -11.48 9.67
N GLN A 289 -4.37 -11.73 9.89
CA GLN A 289 -4.84 -12.48 11.06
C GLN A 289 -4.64 -13.98 10.82
N MET A 290 -3.90 -14.62 11.68
CA MET A 290 -3.66 -16.06 11.59
C MET A 290 -4.85 -16.84 12.12
N ASP A 291 -5.13 -17.98 11.49
CA ASP A 291 -6.09 -18.94 12.02
C ASP A 291 -5.40 -19.78 13.12
N GLY A 292 -5.92 -19.75 14.33
CA GLY A 292 -5.36 -20.46 15.47
C GLY A 292 -5.93 -19.98 16.80
N GLU A 293 -5.61 -20.69 17.89
CA GLU A 293 -6.11 -20.37 19.24
C GLU A 293 -5.43 -19.13 19.84
N GLU A 294 -4.24 -18.75 19.36
CA GLU A 294 -3.40 -17.70 19.96
C GLU A 294 -3.70 -16.27 19.45
N ASP A 295 -4.68 -16.10 18.53
CA ASP A 295 -4.99 -14.78 17.94
C ASP A 295 -3.73 -14.04 17.42
N GLU A 296 -2.79 -14.77 16.83
CA GLU A 296 -1.56 -14.21 16.30
C GLU A 296 -1.82 -13.37 15.04
N TRP A 297 -1.17 -12.21 14.96
CA TRP A 297 -1.15 -11.37 13.79
C TRP A 297 0.24 -11.36 13.18
N ARG A 298 0.32 -11.51 11.86
CA ARG A 298 1.54 -11.33 11.09
C ARG A 298 1.47 -10.04 10.29
N MET A 299 2.55 -9.31 10.33
CA MET A 299 2.72 -8.09 9.56
C MET A 299 3.91 -8.27 8.63
N TYR A 300 3.63 -8.29 7.32
CA TYR A 300 4.67 -8.17 6.32
C TYR A 300 4.89 -6.69 6.05
N TYR A 301 6.13 -6.27 5.93
CA TYR A 301 6.46 -4.85 5.79
C TYR A 301 7.67 -4.64 4.89
N ARG A 302 7.73 -3.48 4.26
CA ARG A 302 8.91 -3.00 3.56
C ARG A 302 9.89 -2.42 4.58
N GLY A 303 11.14 -2.85 4.53
CA GLY A 303 12.24 -2.27 5.29
C GLY A 303 13.28 -1.66 4.37
N VAL A 304 13.91 -0.57 4.81
CA VAL A 304 15.03 0.09 4.13
C VAL A 304 16.22 0.13 5.08
N GLY A 305 17.32 -0.41 4.62
CA GLY A 305 18.58 -0.45 5.38
C GLY A 305 19.60 0.58 4.93
N ASN A 306 20.79 0.52 5.53
CA ASN A 306 21.91 1.33 5.15
C ASN A 306 22.28 1.08 3.67
N GLY A 307 22.59 2.17 2.94
CA GLY A 307 22.90 2.11 1.51
C GLY A 307 21.66 1.98 0.61
N GLY A 308 20.44 2.18 1.15
CA GLY A 308 19.21 2.17 0.36
C GLY A 308 18.73 0.78 -0.06
N ARG A 309 19.26 -0.28 0.54
CA ARG A 309 18.79 -1.65 0.27
C ARG A 309 17.37 -1.82 0.79
N ILE A 310 16.48 -2.33 -0.05
CA ILE A 310 15.06 -2.56 0.26
C ILE A 310 14.83 -4.06 0.37
N GLY A 311 14.06 -4.46 1.37
CA GLY A 311 13.63 -5.84 1.57
C GLY A 311 12.22 -5.93 2.14
N ILE A 312 11.67 -7.14 2.15
CA ILE A 312 10.40 -7.44 2.80
C ILE A 312 10.71 -8.25 4.06
N GLY A 313 10.22 -7.78 5.19
CA GLY A 313 10.32 -8.44 6.49
C GLY A 313 8.97 -8.94 6.99
N MET A 314 9.02 -9.73 8.04
CA MET A 314 7.84 -10.18 8.78
C MET A 314 8.03 -9.85 10.27
N ALA A 315 6.97 -9.36 10.89
CA ALA A 315 6.86 -9.20 12.33
C ALA A 315 5.59 -9.89 12.83
N VAL A 316 5.60 -10.33 14.07
CA VAL A 316 4.48 -11.04 14.70
C VAL A 316 4.04 -10.32 15.96
N SER A 317 2.73 -10.32 16.24
CA SER A 317 2.19 -9.82 17.50
C SER A 317 2.60 -10.73 18.67
N GLN A 318 2.49 -10.22 19.88
CA GLN A 318 2.66 -11.05 21.09
C GLN A 318 1.30 -11.64 21.51
N GLY A 319 0.91 -12.74 20.86
CA GLY A 319 -0.44 -13.29 21.01
C GLY A 319 -1.49 -12.27 20.54
N SER A 320 -2.51 -12.03 21.35
CA SER A 320 -3.57 -11.04 21.06
C SER A 320 -3.15 -9.58 21.28
N ASP A 321 -1.95 -9.31 21.82
CA ASP A 321 -1.45 -7.94 21.98
C ASP A 321 -0.93 -7.38 20.64
N ILE A 322 -1.78 -6.61 19.98
CA ILE A 322 -1.46 -5.96 18.71
C ILE A 322 -0.71 -4.62 18.86
N LYS A 323 -0.45 -4.18 20.08
CA LYS A 323 0.27 -2.92 20.33
C LYS A 323 1.77 -3.04 20.15
N ARG A 324 2.28 -4.27 20.05
CA ARG A 324 3.71 -4.56 19.86
C ARG A 324 3.91 -5.68 18.86
N PHE A 325 4.72 -5.42 17.86
CA PHE A 325 5.15 -6.41 16.89
C PHE A 325 6.65 -6.68 17.06
N ARG A 326 7.00 -7.95 17.12
CA ARG A 326 8.39 -8.40 17.17
C ARG A 326 8.80 -8.93 15.81
N ARG A 327 9.95 -8.45 15.30
CA ARG A 327 10.53 -8.96 14.06
C ARG A 327 10.76 -10.46 14.16
N TRP A 328 10.36 -11.16 13.11
CA TRP A 328 10.65 -12.57 12.98
C TRP A 328 12.14 -12.75 12.65
N THR A 329 12.88 -13.42 13.54
CA THR A 329 14.33 -13.65 13.42
C THR A 329 14.67 -15.08 12.96
N GLY A 330 13.69 -15.91 12.69
CA GLY A 330 13.88 -17.23 12.09
C GLY A 330 14.44 -17.05 10.69
N GLY A 331 15.69 -17.49 10.46
CA GLY A 331 16.52 -17.16 9.32
C GLY A 331 15.79 -17.16 7.98
N PHE A 332 15.76 -16.01 7.35
CA PHE A 332 15.49 -15.89 5.92
C PHE A 332 16.79 -16.27 5.21
N HIS A 333 16.89 -17.48 4.75
CA HIS A 333 17.85 -17.80 3.69
C HIS A 333 17.22 -17.36 2.38
N MET A 334 17.67 -16.20 1.88
CA MET A 334 17.44 -15.79 0.49
C MET A 334 18.46 -16.48 -0.41
#